data_f76d2f8a50219626fad268d95af6708e
#
_entry.id   f76d2f8a50219626fad268d95af6708e
#
_cell.length_a   1.000
_cell.length_b   1.000
_cell.length_c   1.000
_cell.angle_alpha   90.00
_cell.angle_beta   90.00
_cell.angle_gamma   90.00
#
_symmetry.space_group_name_H-M   'P 1'
#
loop_
_entity.id
_entity.type
_entity.pdbx_description
1 polymer ?
#
loop_
_entity_poly.entity_id
_entity_poly.type
_entity_poly.pdbx_seq_one_letter_code
_entity_poly.pdbx_strand_id
1 'polypeptide(L)'
;MHALVYTDIETVTYREEKKPQEKTGESILKTTAAGICGSDMHAYHGKDERRIPPLILGHEVSGVVENGKFKGKNVVINPLITCGKCEYCNNQREHLCPERIFVGMSKPIQKEGGLAEYVSVPNQNIYEIP
;
A
#
# COMPACT_ATOMS: atom_id res chain seq x y z
N MET A 1 -2.51 7.84 13.93
CA MET A 1 -1.87 6.51 13.90
C MET A 1 -0.36 6.65 13.93
N HIS A 2 0.35 5.63 14.36
CA HIS A 2 1.80 5.59 14.24
C HIS A 2 2.23 4.91 12.94
N ALA A 3 3.32 5.40 12.37
CA ALA A 3 3.90 4.87 11.14
C ALA A 3 5.42 4.98 11.14
N LEU A 4 6.06 4.10 10.37
CA LEU A 4 7.46 4.20 10.00
C LEU A 4 7.53 4.95 8.67
N VAL A 5 7.94 6.21 8.73
CA VAL A 5 7.98 7.09 7.56
C VAL A 5 9.42 7.20 7.04
N TYR A 6 9.61 6.87 5.78
CA TYR A 6 10.84 7.17 5.05
C TYR A 6 10.89 8.69 4.83
N THR A 7 11.72 9.37 5.62
CA THR A 7 11.75 10.85 5.68
C THR A 7 12.90 11.46 4.89
N ASP A 8 13.96 10.71 4.69
CA ASP A 8 15.13 11.09 3.88
C ASP A 8 15.93 9.82 3.54
N ILE A 9 16.92 9.93 2.65
CA ILE A 9 17.83 8.83 2.32
C ILE A 9 18.46 8.29 3.62
N GLU A 10 18.42 6.97 3.78
CA GLU A 10 18.91 6.24 4.96
C GLU A 10 18.26 6.67 6.29
N THR A 11 17.07 7.29 6.21
CA THR A 11 16.37 7.78 7.40
C THR A 11 14.91 7.34 7.40
N VAL A 12 14.54 6.58 8.42
CA VAL A 12 13.16 6.21 8.73
C VAL A 12 12.81 6.75 10.11
N THR A 13 11.69 7.47 10.19
CA THR A 13 11.21 8.09 11.42
C THR A 13 9.93 7.42 11.88
N TYR A 14 9.90 6.92 13.11
CA TYR A 14 8.67 6.48 13.77
C TYR A 14 7.95 7.70 14.32
N ARG A 15 6.77 7.99 13.81
CA ARG A 15 6.00 9.19 14.17
C ARG A 15 4.50 9.03 13.99
N GLU A 16 3.75 9.99 14.51
CA GLU A 16 2.32 10.08 14.24
C GLU A 16 2.04 10.61 12.83
N GLU A 17 1.09 9.97 12.16
CA GLU A 17 0.55 10.31 10.86
C GLU A 17 -0.98 10.27 10.90
N LYS A 18 -1.63 10.90 9.92
CA LYS A 18 -3.08 10.83 9.80
C LYS A 18 -3.51 9.42 9.44
N LYS A 19 -4.49 8.88 10.18
CA LYS A 19 -5.16 7.65 9.80
C LYS A 19 -5.85 7.83 8.45
N PRO A 20 -5.81 6.85 7.53
CA PRO A 20 -6.57 6.90 6.28
C PRO A 20 -8.05 7.17 6.54
N GLN A 21 -8.65 8.01 5.70
CA GLN A 21 -10.09 8.26 5.73
C GLN A 21 -10.83 7.25 4.87
N GLU A 22 -12.07 6.94 5.26
CA GLU A 22 -12.93 6.08 4.47
C GLU A 22 -13.23 6.70 3.11
N LYS A 23 -13.09 5.90 2.06
CA LYS A 23 -13.43 6.26 0.69
C LYS A 23 -14.27 5.15 0.07
N THR A 24 -15.23 5.55 -0.77
CA THR A 24 -16.04 4.59 -1.53
C THR A 24 -15.14 3.69 -2.37
N GLY A 25 -15.34 2.37 -2.27
CA GLY A 25 -14.57 1.37 -3.02
C GLY A 25 -13.20 1.01 -2.40
N GLU A 26 -12.81 1.65 -1.30
CA GLU A 26 -11.62 1.29 -0.53
C GLU A 26 -11.98 0.72 0.85
N SER A 27 -11.10 -0.09 1.38
CA SER A 27 -11.15 -0.57 2.77
C SER A 27 -9.91 -0.13 3.54
N ILE A 28 -10.09 0.15 4.81
CA ILE A 28 -9.03 0.44 5.76
C ILE A 28 -8.69 -0.84 6.50
N LEU A 29 -7.44 -1.24 6.45
CA LEU A 29 -6.90 -2.37 7.19
C LEU A 29 -6.15 -1.88 8.41
N LYS A 30 -6.45 -2.49 9.57
CA LYS A 30 -5.55 -2.45 10.72
C LYS A 30 -4.45 -3.46 10.46
N THR A 31 -3.23 -2.99 10.25
CA THR A 31 -2.07 -3.83 9.95
C THR A 31 -1.75 -4.76 11.12
N THR A 32 -1.66 -6.05 10.86
CA THR A 32 -1.22 -7.06 11.84
C THR A 32 0.22 -7.49 11.60
N ALA A 33 0.64 -7.51 10.33
CA ALA A 33 2.03 -7.73 9.95
C ALA A 33 2.34 -7.04 8.62
N ALA A 34 3.55 -6.53 8.50
CA ALA A 34 4.08 -5.99 7.26
C ALA A 34 5.52 -6.50 7.06
N GLY A 35 5.79 -6.99 5.85
CA GLY A 35 7.12 -7.44 5.44
C GLY A 35 7.98 -6.28 4.95
N ILE A 36 9.29 -6.45 5.06
CA ILE A 36 10.28 -5.55 4.45
C ILE A 36 10.85 -6.26 3.23
N CYS A 37 10.53 -5.76 2.05
CA CYS A 37 11.03 -6.26 0.78
C CYS A 37 12.42 -5.68 0.46
N GLY A 38 13.20 -6.37 -0.37
CA GLY A 38 14.44 -5.82 -0.89
C GLY A 38 14.26 -4.50 -1.64
N SER A 39 13.09 -4.27 -2.25
CA SER A 39 12.75 -3.00 -2.90
C SER A 39 12.57 -1.84 -1.91
N ASP A 40 12.13 -2.10 -0.67
CA ASP A 40 12.09 -1.09 0.40
C ASP A 40 13.50 -0.68 0.81
N MET A 41 14.44 -1.63 0.81
CA MET A 41 15.86 -1.35 1.08
C MET A 41 16.50 -0.51 -0.03
N HIS A 42 16.14 -0.75 -1.30
CA HIS A 42 16.57 0.11 -2.40
C HIS A 42 16.05 1.55 -2.24
N ALA A 43 14.79 1.70 -1.85
CA ALA A 43 14.21 3.01 -1.55
C ALA A 43 14.96 3.68 -0.40
N TYR A 44 15.17 2.97 0.71
CA TYR A 44 15.90 3.45 1.88
C TYR A 44 17.27 4.02 1.50
N HIS A 45 18.01 3.36 0.61
CA HIS A 45 19.30 3.82 0.11
C HIS A 45 19.23 4.87 -1.01
N GLY A 46 18.03 5.40 -1.31
CA GLY A 46 17.84 6.45 -2.33
C GLY A 46 18.02 5.95 -3.77
N LYS A 47 17.89 4.65 -4.03
CA LYS A 47 18.12 4.02 -5.34
C LYS A 47 16.83 3.73 -6.12
N ASP A 48 15.66 4.17 -5.64
CA ASP A 48 14.38 4.00 -6.33
C ASP A 48 13.71 5.37 -6.56
N GLU A 49 13.74 5.83 -7.80
CA GLU A 49 13.15 7.10 -8.21
C GLU A 49 11.61 7.18 -8.05
N ARG A 50 10.95 6.04 -7.82
CA ARG A 50 9.50 5.96 -7.62
C ARG A 50 9.11 6.10 -6.15
N ARG A 51 10.06 6.02 -5.24
CA ARG A 51 9.87 6.16 -3.80
C ARG A 51 10.62 7.36 -3.27
N ILE A 52 9.92 8.50 -3.26
CA ILE A 52 10.47 9.80 -2.86
C ILE A 52 9.98 10.11 -1.45
N PRO A 53 10.88 10.44 -0.50
CA PRO A 53 10.46 10.85 0.83
C PRO A 53 9.73 12.23 0.81
N PRO A 54 8.80 12.51 1.74
CA PRO A 54 8.34 11.58 2.79
C PRO A 54 7.32 10.57 2.25
N LEU A 55 7.43 9.31 2.69
CA LEU A 55 6.57 8.21 2.24
C LEU A 55 6.52 7.11 3.31
N ILE A 56 5.34 6.56 3.56
CA ILE A 56 5.21 5.29 4.29
C ILE A 56 5.49 4.16 3.30
N LEU A 57 6.56 3.40 3.53
CA LEU A 57 6.91 2.24 2.74
C LEU A 57 6.08 1.01 3.14
N GLY A 58 6.35 -0.13 2.50
CA GLY A 58 5.73 -1.42 2.82
C GLY A 58 4.56 -1.75 1.91
N HIS A 59 4.65 -2.90 1.26
CA HIS A 59 3.66 -3.40 0.31
C HIS A 59 3.34 -4.89 0.51
N GLU A 60 3.99 -5.54 1.46
CA GLU A 60 3.72 -6.91 1.90
C GLU A 60 2.95 -6.81 3.22
N VAL A 61 1.60 -6.79 3.14
CA VAL A 61 0.75 -6.42 4.29
C VAL A 61 -0.34 -7.45 4.49
N SER A 62 -0.50 -7.85 5.75
CA SER A 62 -1.70 -8.51 6.25
C SER A 62 -2.36 -7.69 7.35
N GLY A 63 -3.65 -7.84 7.51
CA GLY A 63 -4.39 -7.08 8.51
C GLY A 63 -5.84 -7.51 8.67
N VAL A 64 -6.53 -6.81 9.55
CA VAL A 64 -7.97 -6.96 9.76
C VAL A 64 -8.67 -5.75 9.17
N VAL A 65 -9.70 -5.97 8.36
CA VAL A 65 -10.45 -4.88 7.74
C VAL A 65 -11.35 -4.21 8.77
N GLU A 66 -11.28 -2.88 8.86
CA GLU A 66 -12.07 -2.09 9.83
C GLU A 66 -13.46 -1.67 9.31
N ASN A 67 -13.61 -1.52 7.98
CA ASN A 67 -14.83 -0.96 7.40
C ASN A 67 -15.30 -1.71 6.13
N GLY A 68 -16.50 -1.38 5.66
CA GLY A 68 -17.05 -1.91 4.41
C GLY A 68 -17.42 -3.39 4.45
N LYS A 69 -17.54 -3.98 3.27
CA LYS A 69 -18.05 -5.37 3.12
C LYS A 69 -17.14 -6.45 3.69
N PHE A 70 -15.86 -6.15 3.84
CA PHE A 70 -14.87 -7.09 4.39
C PHE A 70 -14.61 -6.89 5.89
N LYS A 71 -15.38 -6.02 6.55
CA LYS A 71 -15.17 -5.70 7.98
C LYS A 71 -15.02 -6.94 8.85
N GLY A 72 -13.96 -6.97 9.67
CA GLY A 72 -13.63 -8.05 10.58
C GLY A 72 -12.91 -9.24 9.95
N LYS A 73 -12.67 -9.23 8.63
CA LYS A 73 -11.95 -10.30 7.95
C LYS A 73 -10.44 -10.13 8.05
N ASN A 74 -9.75 -11.26 8.21
CA ASN A 74 -8.30 -11.33 8.05
C ASN A 74 -7.96 -11.35 6.56
N VAL A 75 -7.07 -10.50 6.14
CA VAL A 75 -6.77 -10.31 4.72
C VAL A 75 -5.29 -10.08 4.46
N VAL A 76 -4.88 -10.35 3.23
CA VAL A 76 -3.64 -9.84 2.62
C VAL A 76 -4.00 -8.94 1.47
N ILE A 77 -3.08 -8.07 1.08
CA ILE A 77 -3.27 -7.17 -0.07
C ILE A 77 -2.46 -7.62 -1.29
N ASN A 78 -3.02 -7.37 -2.48
CA ASN A 78 -2.23 -7.26 -3.69
C ASN A 78 -1.79 -5.80 -3.82
N PRO A 79 -0.48 -5.49 -3.78
CA PRO A 79 -0.02 -4.11 -3.79
C PRO A 79 -0.16 -3.41 -5.14
N LEU A 80 -0.39 -4.14 -6.24
CA LEU A 80 -0.57 -3.58 -7.58
C LEU A 80 -2.02 -3.13 -7.77
N ILE A 81 -2.22 -1.82 -7.79
CA ILE A 81 -3.52 -1.19 -8.01
C ILE A 81 -3.62 -0.79 -9.48
N THR A 82 -4.66 -1.24 -10.17
CA THR A 82 -4.86 -1.05 -11.60
C THR A 82 -6.21 -0.38 -11.90
N CYS A 83 -6.38 0.15 -13.11
CA CYS A 83 -7.60 0.87 -13.47
C CYS A 83 -8.84 -0.04 -13.61
N GLY A 84 -8.64 -1.34 -13.85
CA GLY A 84 -9.72 -2.33 -14.00
C GLY A 84 -10.53 -2.25 -15.31
N LYS A 85 -10.21 -1.32 -16.22
CA LYS A 85 -11.03 -1.04 -17.42
C LYS A 85 -10.26 -0.99 -18.74
N CYS A 86 -8.93 -0.88 -18.71
CA CYS A 86 -8.13 -0.84 -19.95
C CYS A 86 -8.05 -2.22 -20.61
N GLU A 87 -7.53 -2.26 -21.82
CA GLU A 87 -7.33 -3.49 -22.59
C GLU A 87 -6.53 -4.54 -21.78
N TYR A 88 -5.48 -4.13 -21.10
CA TYR A 88 -4.65 -5.03 -20.31
C TYR A 88 -5.40 -5.63 -19.13
N CYS A 89 -6.14 -4.80 -18.37
CA CYS A 89 -6.95 -5.26 -17.26
C CYS A 89 -8.05 -6.24 -17.70
N ASN A 90 -8.71 -5.94 -18.83
CA ASN A 90 -9.76 -6.80 -19.37
C ASN A 90 -9.23 -8.15 -19.91
N ASN A 91 -7.94 -8.24 -20.22
CA ASN A 91 -7.28 -9.44 -20.73
C ASN A 91 -6.39 -10.14 -19.68
N GLN A 92 -6.63 -9.92 -18.40
CA GLN A 92 -5.87 -10.52 -17.28
C GLN A 92 -4.35 -10.25 -17.35
N ARG A 93 -4.00 -9.06 -17.85
CA ARG A 93 -2.61 -8.56 -17.92
C ARG A 93 -2.45 -7.25 -17.16
N GLU A 94 -3.01 -7.19 -15.97
CA GLU A 94 -3.06 -5.99 -15.11
C GLU A 94 -1.68 -5.39 -14.86
N HIS A 95 -0.63 -6.21 -14.84
CA HIS A 95 0.75 -5.78 -14.68
C HIS A 95 1.23 -4.84 -15.82
N LEU A 96 0.54 -4.81 -16.95
CA LEU A 96 0.79 -3.90 -18.08
C LEU A 96 -0.12 -2.66 -18.07
N CYS A 97 -1.01 -2.52 -17.08
CA CYS A 97 -1.91 -1.37 -16.99
C CYS A 97 -1.11 -0.05 -16.99
N PRO A 98 -1.38 0.88 -17.92
CA PRO A 98 -0.65 2.14 -17.99
C PRO A 98 -0.95 3.08 -16.80
N GLU A 99 -2.09 2.90 -16.14
CA GLU A 99 -2.52 3.67 -14.96
C GLU A 99 -2.22 2.94 -13.64
N ARG A 100 -1.36 1.91 -13.67
CA ARG A 100 -1.03 1.17 -12.45
C ARG A 100 -0.30 2.05 -11.45
N ILE A 101 -0.68 1.91 -10.19
CA ILE A 101 0.04 2.46 -9.04
C ILE A 101 0.38 1.33 -8.07
N PHE A 102 1.26 1.59 -7.13
CA PHE A 102 1.73 0.57 -6.22
C PHE A 102 1.69 1.08 -4.78
N VAL A 103 1.21 0.25 -3.87
CA VAL A 103 1.19 0.56 -2.42
C VAL A 103 2.63 0.78 -1.94
N GLY A 104 2.88 1.85 -1.20
CA GLY A 104 4.22 2.21 -0.73
C GLY A 104 5.12 2.85 -1.79
N MET A 105 4.54 3.51 -2.81
CA MET A 105 5.27 4.28 -3.82
C MET A 105 4.75 5.72 -3.93
N SER A 106 5.64 6.63 -4.36
CA SER A 106 5.31 8.05 -4.59
C SER A 106 4.83 8.31 -6.01
N LYS A 107 5.31 7.55 -6.99
CA LYS A 107 5.02 7.76 -8.42
C LYS A 107 4.35 6.54 -9.05
N PRO A 108 3.50 6.73 -10.05
CA PRO A 108 3.06 8.00 -10.64
C PRO A 108 2.13 8.83 -9.73
N ILE A 109 1.47 8.18 -8.78
CA ILE A 109 0.60 8.79 -7.77
C ILE A 109 1.00 8.21 -6.41
N GLN A 110 1.20 9.07 -5.43
CA GLN A 110 1.57 8.63 -4.08
C GLN A 110 0.47 7.80 -3.45
N LYS A 111 0.85 6.60 -3.04
CA LYS A 111 0.02 5.69 -2.24
C LYS A 111 0.83 5.22 -1.05
N GLU A 112 0.39 5.59 0.14
CA GLU A 112 1.06 5.22 1.38
C GLU A 112 1.05 3.70 1.57
N GLY A 113 2.13 3.19 2.15
CA GLY A 113 2.34 1.77 2.40
C GLY A 113 1.84 1.29 3.75
N GLY A 114 2.17 0.05 4.06
CA GLY A 114 1.67 -0.66 5.24
C GLY A 114 2.63 -0.73 6.43
N LEU A 115 3.77 -0.07 6.38
CA LEU A 115 4.62 0.09 7.58
C LEU A 115 4.01 1.14 8.52
N ALA A 116 2.74 0.96 8.85
CA ALA A 116 1.90 1.82 9.66
C ALA A 116 0.80 1.00 10.33
N GLU A 117 0.18 1.54 11.37
CA GLU A 117 -0.95 0.87 12.03
C GLU A 117 -2.14 0.63 11.10
N TYR A 118 -2.32 1.50 10.10
CA TYR A 118 -3.43 1.40 9.16
C TYR A 118 -2.97 1.70 7.73
N VAL A 119 -3.55 0.98 6.77
CA VAL A 119 -3.38 1.22 5.34
C VAL A 119 -4.73 1.14 4.64
N SER A 120 -4.95 1.98 3.63
CA SER A 120 -6.16 1.96 2.80
C SER A 120 -5.84 1.40 1.43
N VAL A 121 -6.64 0.46 0.94
CA VAL A 121 -6.50 -0.15 -0.39
C VAL A 121 -7.87 -0.35 -1.05
N PRO A 122 -7.95 -0.36 -2.39
CA PRO A 122 -9.17 -0.71 -3.10
C PRO A 122 -9.66 -2.12 -2.73
N ASN A 123 -10.98 -2.30 -2.67
CA ASN A 123 -11.59 -3.58 -2.32
C ASN A 123 -11.16 -4.74 -3.23
N GLN A 124 -10.86 -4.46 -4.49
CA GLN A 124 -10.37 -5.45 -5.46
C GLN A 124 -8.95 -5.97 -5.15
N ASN A 125 -8.22 -5.25 -4.31
CA ASN A 125 -6.84 -5.59 -3.92
C ASN A 125 -6.77 -6.39 -2.61
N ILE A 126 -7.92 -6.79 -2.05
CA ILE A 126 -8.04 -7.49 -0.78
C ILE A 126 -8.35 -8.96 -1.02
N TYR A 127 -7.61 -9.83 -0.37
CA TYR A 127 -7.80 -11.29 -0.41
C TYR A 127 -7.96 -11.82 1.01
N GLU A 128 -9.09 -12.48 1.27
CA GLU A 128 -9.37 -13.09 2.57
C GLU A 128 -8.45 -14.29 2.80
N ILE A 129 -7.95 -14.40 4.01
CA ILE A 129 -7.12 -15.52 4.47
C ILE A 129 -7.76 -16.18 5.69
N PRO A 130 -7.44 -17.48 5.98
CA PRO A 130 -7.95 -18.19 7.14
C PRO A 130 -7.69 -17.49 8.47
#